data_ad3997dfa831839951008b3670fed6d4
#
_entry.id   ad3997dfa831839951008b3670fed6d4
#
_cell.length_a   1.000
_cell.length_b   1.000
_cell.length_c   1.000
_cell.angle_alpha   90.00
_cell.angle_beta   90.00
_cell.angle_gamma   90.00
#
_symmetry.space_group_name_H-M   'P 1'
#
loop_
_entity.id
_entity.type
_entity.pdbx_description
1 polymer ?
#
loop_
_entity_poly.entity_id
_entity_poly.type
_entity_poly.pdbx_seq_one_letter_code
_entity_poly.pdbx_strand_id
1 'polypeptide(L)'
;MKKKILFISPTGTLDNGAEISIVNLMEYLVQTGHQVINAIPDYHVAVQQDYISSLAALAIETIALPSVKWWWEDAPGGLPDSPETRARSYQDNTSALRKILTERKIDLVITNTVNMFQGAVAAACEDVPHFWLIHEFPDGEFGYYKEKLDFISDYSQEIFAVRGALQRQLQELLPNRKVLSFAPFTKIYPTNTGEKDRAERRIVSVGRLTERKNQLELIKAYDQLSQPKPALVFIGAWDEEYKKKCDTYISEHQIKNISFMGHKDNPWAEVMAADLAVFPSAMETFGLVYIEAIMNGLPTILSDNPGHLSAYEIFEEGQLYSSGNIEELADKINLALANFERLKDQSVANLGKIQERYTVQRVYKNLLDKIENTEIYQANSLRHVKCLLDTNLPSQPASSFLRKVKNKLISGRRG
;
A
#
# COMPACT_ATOMS: atom_id res chain seq x y z
N MET A 1 2.52 -26.86 5.72
CA MET A 1 3.58 -27.25 4.75
C MET A 1 4.21 -25.97 4.21
N LYS A 2 5.55 -25.93 4.05
CA LYS A 2 6.21 -24.70 3.53
C LYS A 2 5.93 -24.53 2.05
N LYS A 3 5.64 -23.30 1.62
CA LYS A 3 5.19 -22.97 0.25
C LYS A 3 6.19 -22.07 -0.46
N LYS A 4 6.15 -22.10 -1.78
CA LYS A 4 6.73 -21.07 -2.66
C LYS A 4 5.65 -20.07 -3.01
N ILE A 5 5.85 -18.82 -2.65
CA ILE A 5 4.85 -17.77 -2.79
C ILE A 5 5.41 -16.71 -3.74
N LEU A 6 4.64 -16.37 -4.77
CA LEU A 6 4.93 -15.25 -5.65
C LEU A 6 4.08 -14.05 -5.23
N PHE A 7 4.73 -12.97 -4.83
CA PHE A 7 4.08 -11.69 -4.65
C PHE A 7 4.14 -10.87 -5.93
N ILE A 8 3.08 -10.12 -6.19
CA ILE A 8 2.99 -9.15 -7.28
C ILE A 8 2.88 -7.78 -6.63
N SER A 9 3.94 -6.99 -6.70
CA SER A 9 4.04 -5.66 -6.10
C SER A 9 3.88 -4.56 -7.15
N PRO A 10 3.16 -3.45 -6.84
CA PRO A 10 2.79 -2.46 -7.85
C PRO A 10 3.92 -1.56 -8.32
N THR A 11 4.92 -1.29 -7.49
CA THR A 11 5.93 -0.26 -7.78
C THR A 11 7.38 -0.74 -7.65
N GLY A 12 7.68 -1.61 -6.70
CA GLY A 12 9.06 -1.96 -6.36
C GLY A 12 9.83 -0.78 -5.74
N THR A 13 9.16 -0.02 -4.86
CA THR A 13 9.74 1.09 -4.09
C THR A 13 9.23 1.05 -2.65
N LEU A 14 9.90 1.73 -1.71
CA LEU A 14 9.47 1.81 -0.31
C LEU A 14 8.89 3.18 0.05
N ASP A 15 8.24 3.84 -0.89
CA ASP A 15 7.69 5.19 -0.72
C ASP A 15 6.19 5.22 -0.36
N ASN A 16 5.55 4.05 -0.25
CA ASN A 16 4.13 3.95 0.08
C ASN A 16 3.85 2.84 1.10
N GLY A 17 2.76 3.01 1.87
CA GLY A 17 2.41 2.12 2.97
C GLY A 17 2.06 0.70 2.57
N ALA A 18 1.50 0.47 1.37
CA ALA A 18 1.16 -0.85 0.89
C ALA A 18 2.41 -1.68 0.59
N GLU A 19 3.44 -1.08 -0.04
CA GLU A 19 4.73 -1.74 -0.28
C GLU A 19 5.50 -2.00 1.02
N ILE A 20 5.57 -1.02 1.92
CA ILE A 20 6.21 -1.19 3.24
C ILE A 20 5.57 -2.36 3.98
N SER A 21 4.24 -2.41 3.99
CA SER A 21 3.48 -3.45 4.68
C SER A 21 3.73 -4.84 4.11
N ILE A 22 3.75 -4.99 2.77
CA ILE A 22 3.94 -6.28 2.12
C ILE A 22 5.37 -6.79 2.26
N VAL A 23 6.38 -5.91 2.25
CA VAL A 23 7.79 -6.30 2.46
C VAL A 23 7.99 -6.88 3.86
N ASN A 24 7.37 -6.30 4.89
CA ASN A 24 7.42 -6.85 6.25
C ASN A 24 6.73 -8.22 6.35
N LEU A 25 5.64 -8.44 5.61
CA LEU A 25 5.00 -9.75 5.51
C LEU A 25 5.89 -10.77 4.79
N MET A 26 6.51 -10.40 3.66
CA MET A 26 7.44 -11.25 2.92
C MET A 26 8.63 -11.68 3.78
N GLU A 27 9.24 -10.75 4.51
CA GLU A 27 10.32 -11.02 5.46
C GLU A 27 9.89 -12.05 6.52
N TYR A 28 8.73 -11.86 7.12
CA TYR A 28 8.18 -12.79 8.11
C TYR A 28 7.95 -14.19 7.52
N LEU A 29 7.42 -14.28 6.30
CA LEU A 29 7.22 -15.57 5.63
C LEU A 29 8.54 -16.30 5.36
N VAL A 30 9.58 -15.57 4.95
CA VAL A 30 10.94 -16.15 4.79
C VAL A 30 11.47 -16.65 6.15
N GLN A 31 11.37 -15.84 7.21
CA GLN A 31 11.81 -16.23 8.56
C GLN A 31 11.08 -17.44 9.08
N THR A 32 9.83 -17.65 8.68
CA THR A 32 9.04 -18.84 9.03
C THR A 32 9.25 -20.02 8.07
N GLY A 33 10.16 -19.91 7.09
CA GLY A 33 10.64 -20.99 6.23
C GLY A 33 9.91 -21.16 4.91
N HIS A 34 9.09 -20.20 4.48
CA HIS A 34 8.55 -20.14 3.12
C HIS A 34 9.62 -19.63 2.14
N GLN A 35 9.50 -20.02 0.87
CA GLN A 35 10.25 -19.39 -0.20
C GLN A 35 9.41 -18.25 -0.80
N VAL A 36 9.97 -17.07 -0.86
CA VAL A 36 9.26 -15.88 -1.35
C VAL A 36 9.98 -15.32 -2.57
N ILE A 37 9.22 -15.09 -3.63
CA ILE A 37 9.65 -14.39 -4.83
C ILE A 37 8.74 -13.17 -4.97
N ASN A 38 9.31 -12.02 -5.35
CA ASN A 38 8.57 -10.81 -5.60
C ASN A 38 8.70 -10.38 -7.06
N ALA A 39 7.61 -10.19 -7.77
CA ALA A 39 7.59 -9.64 -9.12
C ALA A 39 7.19 -8.16 -9.07
N ILE A 40 7.97 -7.32 -9.72
CA ILE A 40 7.76 -5.87 -9.82
C ILE A 40 7.79 -5.43 -11.29
N PRO A 41 7.15 -4.29 -11.64
CA PRO A 41 7.37 -3.66 -12.94
C PRO A 41 8.79 -3.08 -13.02
N ASP A 42 9.41 -3.18 -14.18
CA ASP A 42 10.71 -2.57 -14.42
C ASP A 42 10.52 -1.14 -14.96
N TYR A 43 10.77 -0.16 -14.14
CA TYR A 43 10.73 1.27 -14.51
C TYR A 43 12.13 1.84 -14.81
N HIS A 44 13.19 1.02 -14.72
CA HIS A 44 14.58 1.42 -14.96
C HIS A 44 15.05 2.63 -14.12
N VAL A 45 14.54 2.76 -12.89
CA VAL A 45 14.88 3.85 -11.97
C VAL A 45 15.80 3.38 -10.84
N ALA A 46 16.71 4.25 -10.40
CA ALA A 46 17.70 3.91 -9.37
C ALA A 46 17.07 3.41 -8.06
N VAL A 47 15.95 4.00 -7.63
CA VAL A 47 15.21 3.62 -6.41
C VAL A 47 14.81 2.15 -6.40
N GLN A 48 14.51 1.55 -7.58
CA GLN A 48 14.19 0.12 -7.66
C GLN A 48 15.41 -0.77 -7.41
N GLN A 49 16.61 -0.33 -7.72
CA GLN A 49 17.84 -1.09 -7.43
C GLN A 49 18.08 -1.18 -5.91
N ASP A 50 17.81 -0.09 -5.19
CA ASP A 50 17.90 -0.07 -3.72
C ASP A 50 16.84 -0.99 -3.10
N TYR A 51 15.61 -0.97 -3.63
CA TYR A 51 14.54 -1.89 -3.24
C TYR A 51 14.95 -3.36 -3.48
N ILE A 52 15.40 -3.71 -4.67
CA ILE A 52 15.84 -5.07 -5.02
C ILE A 52 16.97 -5.53 -4.10
N SER A 53 17.95 -4.66 -3.84
CA SER A 53 19.07 -4.95 -2.95
C SER A 53 18.62 -5.18 -1.51
N SER A 54 17.67 -4.38 -1.03
CA SER A 54 17.07 -4.52 0.31
C SER A 54 16.33 -5.85 0.45
N LEU A 55 15.56 -6.27 -0.55
CA LEU A 55 14.85 -7.54 -0.53
C LEU A 55 15.81 -8.74 -0.63
N ALA A 56 16.88 -8.61 -1.42
CA ALA A 56 17.91 -9.64 -1.52
C ALA A 56 18.60 -9.90 -0.16
N ALA A 57 18.83 -8.84 0.64
CA ALA A 57 19.34 -8.95 2.00
C ALA A 57 18.39 -9.71 2.95
N LEU A 58 17.11 -9.74 2.65
CA LEU A 58 16.07 -10.50 3.37
C LEU A 58 15.84 -11.90 2.78
N ALA A 59 16.71 -12.36 1.86
CA ALA A 59 16.57 -13.62 1.12
C ALA A 59 15.27 -13.71 0.28
N ILE A 60 14.79 -12.58 -0.24
CA ILE A 60 13.65 -12.48 -1.15
C ILE A 60 14.18 -12.23 -2.56
N GLU A 61 13.96 -13.19 -3.47
CA GLU A 61 14.27 -13.02 -4.89
C GLU A 61 13.29 -12.00 -5.49
N THR A 62 13.80 -10.96 -6.15
CA THR A 62 12.98 -9.96 -6.84
C THR A 62 13.20 -10.04 -8.34
N ILE A 63 12.11 -10.17 -9.11
CA ILE A 63 12.11 -10.26 -10.57
C ILE A 63 11.45 -8.98 -11.12
N ALA A 64 12.24 -8.15 -11.79
CA ALA A 64 11.73 -7.01 -12.53
C ALA A 64 11.25 -7.47 -13.92
N LEU A 65 10.00 -7.19 -14.26
CA LEU A 65 9.40 -7.56 -15.53
C LEU A 65 9.21 -6.32 -16.41
N PRO A 66 9.67 -6.34 -17.66
CA PRO A 66 9.45 -5.24 -18.58
C PRO A 66 7.96 -4.91 -18.69
N SER A 67 7.61 -3.66 -18.45
CA SER A 67 6.24 -3.19 -18.50
C SER A 67 6.19 -1.70 -18.82
N VAL A 68 5.24 -1.31 -19.65
CA VAL A 68 4.94 0.11 -19.87
C VAL A 68 4.29 0.68 -18.62
N LYS A 69 3.28 0.01 -18.11
CA LYS A 69 2.68 0.19 -16.79
C LYS A 69 2.08 -1.12 -16.32
N TRP A 70 2.18 -1.40 -15.04
CA TRP A 70 1.72 -2.64 -14.40
C TRP A 70 0.26 -2.54 -13.91
N TRP A 71 -0.60 -1.75 -14.60
CA TRP A 71 -1.90 -1.37 -14.09
C TRP A 71 -3.01 -1.70 -15.06
N TRP A 72 -4.26 -1.62 -14.57
CA TRP A 72 -5.44 -1.56 -15.42
C TRP A 72 -5.38 -0.32 -16.31
N GLU A 73 -5.99 -0.40 -17.49
CA GLU A 73 -5.96 0.69 -18.47
C GLU A 73 -6.56 2.00 -17.94
N ASP A 74 -7.61 1.89 -17.13
CA ASP A 74 -8.34 3.00 -16.51
C ASP A 74 -7.87 3.36 -15.08
N ALA A 75 -6.73 2.79 -14.64
CA ALA A 75 -6.13 3.15 -13.36
C ALA A 75 -5.61 4.61 -13.37
N PRO A 76 -5.44 5.24 -12.18
CA PRO A 76 -5.00 6.62 -12.06
C PRO A 76 -3.70 6.91 -12.81
N GLY A 77 -3.66 8.07 -13.49
CA GLY A 77 -2.51 8.50 -14.28
C GLY A 77 -2.44 7.90 -15.67
N GLY A 78 -3.47 7.11 -16.08
CA GLY A 78 -3.57 6.55 -17.41
C GLY A 78 -2.41 5.65 -17.82
N LEU A 79 -2.42 5.14 -19.03
CA LEU A 79 -1.32 4.37 -19.61
C LEU A 79 -0.77 5.09 -20.83
N PRO A 80 0.55 5.15 -21.00
CA PRO A 80 1.16 5.63 -22.22
C PRO A 80 0.88 4.66 -23.37
N ASP A 81 1.19 5.10 -24.58
CA ASP A 81 1.16 4.31 -25.81
C ASP A 81 -0.23 3.97 -26.39
N SER A 82 -0.21 3.34 -27.55
CA SER A 82 -1.42 2.92 -28.25
C SER A 82 -2.11 1.72 -27.55
N PRO A 83 -3.41 1.52 -27.75
CA PRO A 83 -4.12 0.34 -27.24
C PRO A 83 -3.46 -0.99 -27.61
N GLU A 84 -2.90 -1.10 -28.83
CA GLU A 84 -2.23 -2.30 -29.31
C GLU A 84 -0.93 -2.57 -28.54
N THR A 85 -0.14 -1.52 -28.27
CA THR A 85 1.10 -1.62 -27.49
C THR A 85 0.77 -2.02 -26.06
N ARG A 86 -0.26 -1.42 -25.44
CA ARG A 86 -0.72 -1.79 -24.10
C ARG A 86 -1.18 -3.23 -24.02
N ALA A 87 -2.02 -3.68 -24.96
CA ALA A 87 -2.49 -5.05 -25.01
C ALA A 87 -1.33 -6.05 -25.11
N ARG A 88 -0.33 -5.75 -25.94
CA ARG A 88 0.89 -6.57 -26.06
C ARG A 88 1.66 -6.58 -24.73
N SER A 89 1.82 -5.45 -24.08
CA SER A 89 2.49 -5.37 -22.78
C SER A 89 1.78 -6.23 -21.72
N TYR A 90 0.46 -6.21 -21.66
CA TYR A 90 -0.30 -7.08 -20.75
C TYR A 90 -0.12 -8.56 -21.07
N GLN A 91 -0.11 -8.93 -22.34
CA GLN A 91 0.13 -10.31 -22.79
C GLN A 91 1.54 -10.77 -22.41
N ASP A 92 2.56 -9.95 -22.69
CA ASP A 92 3.96 -10.25 -22.39
C ASP A 92 4.18 -10.42 -20.88
N ASN A 93 3.62 -9.52 -20.06
CA ASN A 93 3.69 -9.60 -18.61
C ASN A 93 3.00 -10.86 -18.08
N THR A 94 1.78 -11.14 -18.54
CA THR A 94 1.05 -12.34 -18.12
C THR A 94 1.78 -13.61 -18.54
N SER A 95 2.34 -13.66 -19.74
CA SER A 95 3.15 -14.79 -20.24
C SER A 95 4.41 -15.00 -19.40
N ALA A 96 5.12 -13.91 -19.04
CA ALA A 96 6.30 -13.97 -18.19
C ALA A 96 5.96 -14.50 -16.78
N LEU A 97 4.86 -14.02 -16.18
CA LEU A 97 4.39 -14.51 -14.89
C LEU A 97 4.03 -16.01 -14.95
N ARG A 98 3.30 -16.46 -15.96
CA ARG A 98 2.97 -17.87 -16.16
C ARG A 98 4.22 -18.74 -16.24
N LYS A 99 5.27 -18.27 -16.93
CA LYS A 99 6.55 -18.95 -17.01
C LYS A 99 7.19 -19.06 -15.62
N ILE A 100 7.18 -17.99 -14.81
CA ILE A 100 7.66 -18.03 -13.42
C ILE A 100 6.85 -19.04 -12.60
N LEU A 101 5.52 -19.05 -12.70
CA LEU A 101 4.67 -19.97 -11.95
C LEU A 101 5.03 -21.44 -12.23
N THR A 102 5.23 -21.78 -13.49
CA THR A 102 5.51 -23.17 -13.91
C THR A 102 6.95 -23.58 -13.64
N GLU A 103 7.95 -22.77 -14.02
CA GLU A 103 9.36 -23.09 -13.87
C GLU A 103 9.82 -23.12 -12.41
N ARG A 104 9.30 -22.19 -11.60
CA ARG A 104 9.63 -22.10 -10.17
C ARG A 104 8.73 -22.97 -9.30
N LYS A 105 7.67 -23.57 -9.87
CA LYS A 105 6.67 -24.38 -9.15
C LYS A 105 6.07 -23.59 -7.99
N ILE A 106 5.43 -22.49 -8.31
CA ILE A 106 4.79 -21.60 -7.32
C ILE A 106 3.52 -22.25 -6.78
N ASP A 107 3.36 -22.25 -5.46
CA ASP A 107 2.21 -22.82 -4.76
C ASP A 107 1.08 -21.81 -4.54
N LEU A 108 1.39 -20.51 -4.55
CA LEU A 108 0.45 -19.43 -4.26
C LEU A 108 0.91 -18.13 -4.90
N VAL A 109 -0.01 -17.39 -5.51
CA VAL A 109 0.20 -16.00 -5.98
C VAL A 109 -0.54 -15.04 -5.05
N ILE A 110 0.10 -13.95 -4.65
CA ILE A 110 -0.50 -12.88 -3.86
C ILE A 110 -0.32 -11.54 -4.59
N THR A 111 -1.41 -10.95 -5.04
CA THR A 111 -1.40 -9.59 -5.63
C THR A 111 -1.62 -8.55 -4.55
N ASN A 112 -0.69 -7.60 -4.45
CA ASN A 112 -0.74 -6.46 -3.54
C ASN A 112 -1.31 -5.24 -4.25
N THR A 113 -2.36 -4.62 -3.73
CA THR A 113 -3.16 -3.52 -4.28
C THR A 113 -4.11 -3.90 -5.42
N VAL A 114 -5.04 -3.01 -5.74
CA VAL A 114 -6.03 -3.21 -6.83
C VAL A 114 -5.53 -2.80 -8.21
N ASN A 115 -4.33 -2.25 -8.29
CA ASN A 115 -3.84 -1.63 -9.53
C ASN A 115 -3.52 -2.64 -10.64
N MET A 116 -3.37 -3.92 -10.31
CA MET A 116 -2.85 -4.93 -11.24
C MET A 116 -3.78 -6.14 -11.33
N PHE A 117 -3.81 -6.77 -12.49
CA PHE A 117 -4.62 -7.97 -12.73
C PHE A 117 -3.79 -9.16 -13.28
N GLN A 118 -2.58 -8.90 -13.75
CA GLN A 118 -1.76 -9.88 -14.46
C GLN A 118 -1.44 -11.12 -13.63
N GLY A 119 -1.25 -10.92 -12.28
CA GLY A 119 -1.03 -12.01 -11.34
C GLY A 119 -2.22 -12.96 -11.25
N ALA A 120 -3.44 -12.42 -11.16
CA ALA A 120 -4.67 -13.19 -11.11
C ALA A 120 -4.91 -13.97 -12.40
N VAL A 121 -4.70 -13.33 -13.57
CA VAL A 121 -4.82 -13.98 -14.88
C VAL A 121 -3.79 -15.09 -15.05
N ALA A 122 -2.52 -14.85 -14.72
CA ALA A 122 -1.47 -15.86 -14.79
C ALA A 122 -1.77 -17.07 -13.90
N ALA A 123 -2.20 -16.82 -12.65
CA ALA A 123 -2.59 -17.84 -11.69
C ALA A 123 -3.76 -18.70 -12.23
N ALA A 124 -4.80 -18.07 -12.79
CA ALA A 124 -5.94 -18.75 -13.38
C ALA A 124 -5.57 -19.58 -14.62
N CYS A 125 -4.57 -19.15 -15.40
CA CYS A 125 -4.06 -19.91 -16.55
C CYS A 125 -3.31 -21.19 -16.15
N GLU A 126 -2.66 -21.21 -14.99
CA GLU A 126 -1.81 -22.32 -14.56
C GLU A 126 -2.40 -23.08 -13.34
N ASP A 127 -3.69 -22.82 -13.04
CA ASP A 127 -4.44 -23.43 -11.92
C ASP A 127 -3.72 -23.26 -10.56
N VAL A 128 -3.04 -22.13 -10.34
CA VAL A 128 -2.37 -21.78 -9.09
C VAL A 128 -3.31 -20.94 -8.23
N PRO A 129 -3.48 -21.20 -6.92
CA PRO A 129 -4.27 -20.36 -6.03
C PRO A 129 -3.81 -18.91 -6.05
N HIS A 130 -4.76 -17.99 -6.01
CA HIS A 130 -4.51 -16.56 -6.00
C HIS A 130 -5.20 -15.88 -4.82
N PHE A 131 -4.48 -15.02 -4.11
CA PHE A 131 -5.02 -14.12 -3.07
C PHE A 131 -4.89 -12.68 -3.51
N TRP A 132 -5.88 -11.86 -3.19
CA TRP A 132 -5.83 -10.42 -3.43
C TRP A 132 -5.80 -9.64 -2.12
N LEU A 133 -4.82 -8.73 -1.97
CA LEU A 133 -4.71 -7.81 -0.84
C LEU A 133 -5.08 -6.40 -1.31
N ILE A 134 -6.19 -5.89 -0.81
CA ILE A 134 -6.77 -4.60 -1.22
C ILE A 134 -6.49 -3.55 -0.15
N HIS A 135 -5.85 -2.46 -0.56
CA HIS A 135 -5.47 -1.34 0.30
C HIS A 135 -6.27 -0.06 0.02
N GLU A 136 -6.98 -0.01 -1.08
CA GLU A 136 -7.61 1.19 -1.63
C GLU A 136 -9.13 1.13 -1.48
N PHE A 137 -9.76 2.27 -1.14
CA PHE A 137 -11.22 2.39 -1.18
C PHE A 137 -11.72 2.39 -2.63
N PRO A 138 -12.88 1.75 -2.93
CA PRO A 138 -13.46 1.72 -4.28
C PRO A 138 -14.16 3.03 -4.64
N ASP A 139 -13.53 4.16 -4.29
CA ASP A 139 -14.07 5.51 -4.46
C ASP A 139 -12.95 6.48 -4.89
N GLY A 140 -13.32 7.65 -5.39
CA GLY A 140 -12.39 8.69 -5.78
C GLY A 140 -11.37 8.21 -6.82
N GLU A 141 -10.09 8.36 -6.51
CA GLU A 141 -8.96 7.96 -7.37
C GLU A 141 -9.00 6.49 -7.77
N PHE A 142 -9.47 5.61 -6.88
CA PHE A 142 -9.54 4.17 -7.12
C PHE A 142 -10.96 3.68 -7.45
N GLY A 143 -11.90 4.58 -7.70
CA GLY A 143 -13.28 4.22 -8.06
C GLY A 143 -13.40 3.30 -9.27
N TYR A 144 -12.42 3.32 -10.18
CA TYR A 144 -12.37 2.52 -11.39
C TYR A 144 -12.45 1.00 -11.14
N TYR A 145 -11.92 0.50 -10.02
CA TYR A 145 -11.94 -0.94 -9.78
C TYR A 145 -13.29 -1.46 -9.25
N LYS A 146 -14.20 -0.58 -8.89
CA LYS A 146 -15.55 -0.96 -8.45
C LYS A 146 -16.28 -1.81 -9.51
N GLU A 147 -16.11 -1.48 -10.79
CA GLU A 147 -16.64 -2.24 -11.91
C GLU A 147 -15.87 -3.55 -12.20
N LYS A 148 -14.76 -3.78 -11.50
CA LYS A 148 -13.91 -4.96 -11.65
C LYS A 148 -14.01 -5.93 -10.48
N LEU A 149 -14.91 -5.68 -9.54
CA LEU A 149 -15.10 -6.52 -8.35
C LEU A 149 -15.51 -7.94 -8.69
N ASP A 150 -16.30 -8.14 -9.75
CA ASP A 150 -16.66 -9.47 -10.22
C ASP A 150 -15.43 -10.25 -10.67
N PHE A 151 -14.54 -9.61 -11.46
CA PHE A 151 -13.28 -10.22 -11.87
C PHE A 151 -12.39 -10.55 -10.66
N ILE A 152 -12.24 -9.60 -9.72
CA ILE A 152 -11.46 -9.80 -8.49
C ILE A 152 -12.03 -10.98 -7.69
N SER A 153 -13.35 -11.07 -7.60
CA SER A 153 -14.05 -12.15 -6.92
C SER A 153 -13.85 -13.50 -7.60
N ASP A 154 -14.00 -13.54 -8.93
CA ASP A 154 -13.98 -14.78 -9.71
C ASP A 154 -12.58 -15.40 -9.80
N TYR A 155 -11.55 -14.56 -9.88
CA TYR A 155 -10.17 -15.01 -10.07
C TYR A 155 -9.30 -14.92 -8.79
N SER A 156 -9.94 -14.82 -7.63
CA SER A 156 -9.27 -14.93 -6.34
C SER A 156 -9.87 -16.05 -5.50
N GLN A 157 -9.04 -16.91 -4.95
CA GLN A 157 -9.47 -17.88 -3.95
C GLN A 157 -9.85 -17.17 -2.66
N GLU A 158 -9.06 -16.20 -2.23
CA GLU A 158 -9.33 -15.37 -1.05
C GLU A 158 -9.11 -13.89 -1.37
N ILE A 159 -9.96 -13.05 -0.78
CA ILE A 159 -9.88 -11.59 -0.87
C ILE A 159 -9.65 -11.06 0.54
N PHE A 160 -8.62 -10.23 0.67
CA PHE A 160 -8.28 -9.55 1.91
C PHE A 160 -8.33 -8.05 1.70
N ALA A 161 -8.89 -7.34 2.66
CA ALA A 161 -8.91 -5.89 2.67
C ALA A 161 -8.35 -5.35 3.98
N VAL A 162 -7.86 -4.12 3.97
CA VAL A 162 -7.45 -3.44 5.18
C VAL A 162 -8.63 -3.40 6.15
N ARG A 163 -8.37 -3.83 7.38
CA ARG A 163 -9.35 -3.97 8.45
C ARG A 163 -10.07 -2.64 8.73
N GLY A 164 -11.35 -2.71 9.01
CA GLY A 164 -12.18 -1.58 9.38
C GLY A 164 -13.08 -1.13 8.23
N ALA A 165 -13.10 0.15 7.92
CA ALA A 165 -14.05 0.74 6.97
C ALA A 165 -13.93 0.14 5.57
N LEU A 166 -12.72 -0.06 5.05
CA LEU A 166 -12.52 -0.65 3.72
C LEU A 166 -13.05 -2.08 3.64
N GLN A 167 -12.71 -2.92 4.62
CA GLN A 167 -13.18 -4.31 4.63
C GLN A 167 -14.72 -4.38 4.72
N ARG A 168 -15.35 -3.52 5.54
CA ARG A 168 -16.81 -3.45 5.63
C ARG A 168 -17.44 -3.04 4.29
N GLN A 169 -16.93 -2.00 3.65
CA GLN A 169 -17.43 -1.53 2.36
C GLN A 169 -17.29 -2.58 1.25
N LEU A 170 -16.15 -3.26 1.17
CA LEU A 170 -15.97 -4.33 0.18
C LEU A 170 -16.86 -5.54 0.49
N GLN A 171 -17.11 -5.86 1.75
CA GLN A 171 -18.06 -6.92 2.12
C GLN A 171 -19.50 -6.61 1.69
N GLU A 172 -19.90 -5.34 1.76
CA GLU A 172 -21.22 -4.89 1.26
C GLU A 172 -21.31 -4.99 -0.28
N LEU A 173 -20.23 -4.64 -0.98
CA LEU A 173 -20.15 -4.73 -2.45
C LEU A 173 -20.02 -6.18 -2.95
N LEU A 174 -19.54 -7.10 -2.12
CA LEU A 174 -19.34 -8.51 -2.43
C LEU A 174 -20.14 -9.41 -1.45
N PRO A 175 -21.49 -9.34 -1.46
CA PRO A 175 -22.30 -10.02 -0.44
C PRO A 175 -22.20 -11.55 -0.49
N ASN A 176 -21.86 -12.11 -1.65
CA ASN A 176 -21.73 -13.57 -1.87
C ASN A 176 -20.31 -14.09 -1.62
N ARG A 177 -19.35 -13.22 -1.28
CA ARG A 177 -17.96 -13.56 -0.99
C ARG A 177 -17.57 -13.08 0.39
N LYS A 178 -16.80 -13.87 1.10
CA LYS A 178 -16.20 -13.43 2.36
C LYS A 178 -14.97 -12.58 2.07
N VAL A 179 -15.00 -11.33 2.50
CA VAL A 179 -13.84 -10.45 2.49
C VAL A 179 -13.16 -10.53 3.85
N LEU A 180 -11.98 -11.11 3.88
CA LEU A 180 -11.16 -11.24 5.09
C LEU A 180 -10.42 -9.93 5.37
N SER A 181 -9.96 -9.75 6.60
CA SER A 181 -9.24 -8.53 6.97
C SER A 181 -7.80 -8.79 7.34
N PHE A 182 -6.96 -7.79 7.11
CA PHE A 182 -5.61 -7.64 7.68
C PHE A 182 -5.39 -6.19 8.10
N ALA A 183 -4.42 -5.93 8.96
CA ALA A 183 -3.97 -4.56 9.21
C ALA A 183 -2.56 -4.39 8.61
N PRO A 184 -2.28 -3.29 7.90
CA PRO A 184 -0.95 -3.02 7.38
C PRO A 184 0.08 -2.93 8.50
N PHE A 185 1.28 -3.46 8.27
CA PHE A 185 2.36 -3.48 9.25
C PHE A 185 3.54 -2.62 8.78
N THR A 186 4.11 -1.84 9.71
CA THR A 186 5.37 -1.12 9.53
C THR A 186 6.32 -1.43 10.68
N LYS A 187 7.62 -1.46 10.39
CA LYS A 187 8.65 -1.50 11.45
C LYS A 187 8.67 -0.17 12.17
N ILE A 188 8.86 -0.23 13.48
CA ILE A 188 8.89 0.97 14.30
C ILE A 188 10.34 1.40 14.48
N TYR A 189 10.61 2.61 14.06
CA TYR A 189 11.89 3.27 14.31
C TYR A 189 11.75 4.16 15.54
N PRO A 190 12.69 4.09 16.50
CA PRO A 190 12.60 4.88 17.71
C PRO A 190 12.76 6.37 17.41
N THR A 191 12.08 7.19 18.21
CA THR A 191 12.28 8.64 18.24
C THR A 191 13.65 8.98 18.85
N ASN A 192 14.10 10.21 18.61
CA ASN A 192 15.32 10.72 19.24
C ASN A 192 15.11 10.92 20.75
N THR A 193 15.97 10.33 21.57
CA THR A 193 15.92 10.38 23.05
C THR A 193 17.04 11.25 23.65
N GLY A 194 17.67 12.14 22.88
CA GLY A 194 18.76 13.00 23.34
C GLY A 194 18.38 13.94 24.50
N GLU A 195 19.35 14.26 25.36
CA GLU A 195 19.16 15.12 26.57
C GLU A 195 18.66 16.55 26.25
N LYS A 196 18.80 17.02 25.01
CA LYS A 196 18.28 18.33 24.56
C LYS A 196 16.74 18.36 24.49
N ASP A 197 16.08 17.22 24.55
CA ASP A 197 14.66 17.03 24.26
C ASP A 197 13.72 17.46 25.42
N ARG A 198 14.24 17.84 26.57
CA ARG A 198 13.40 18.21 27.70
C ARG A 198 12.99 19.69 27.74
N ALA A 199 13.57 20.53 26.89
CA ALA A 199 13.43 21.98 27.04
C ALA A 199 12.31 22.63 26.22
N GLU A 200 11.98 22.13 25.01
CA GLU A 200 10.99 22.77 24.15
C GLU A 200 10.09 21.74 23.47
N ARG A 201 8.83 21.69 23.85
CA ARG A 201 7.79 20.90 23.18
C ARG A 201 7.52 21.45 21.79
N ARG A 202 7.30 20.55 20.84
CA ARG A 202 6.91 20.89 19.47
C ARG A 202 5.61 20.17 19.12
N ILE A 203 4.91 20.69 18.11
CA ILE A 203 3.86 19.97 17.40
C ILE A 203 4.51 19.39 16.15
N VAL A 204 4.38 18.08 15.92
CA VAL A 204 4.98 17.40 14.77
C VAL A 204 3.91 16.71 13.92
N SER A 205 4.06 16.78 12.61
CA SER A 205 3.25 16.02 11.67
C SER A 205 4.17 15.32 10.67
N VAL A 206 4.16 13.98 10.68
CA VAL A 206 4.97 13.14 9.80
C VAL A 206 4.12 12.65 8.64
N GLY A 207 4.64 12.79 7.42
CA GLY A 207 3.99 12.32 6.20
C GLY A 207 4.16 13.28 5.04
N ARG A 208 3.93 12.78 3.82
CA ARG A 208 3.99 13.60 2.61
C ARG A 208 2.91 14.70 2.67
N LEU A 209 3.29 15.94 2.37
CA LEU A 209 2.34 17.05 2.30
C LEU A 209 1.52 16.95 1.01
N THR A 210 0.23 16.71 1.15
CA THR A 210 -0.72 16.56 0.04
C THR A 210 -2.13 16.96 0.48
N GLU A 211 -3.04 17.20 -0.45
CA GLU A 211 -4.45 17.47 -0.15
C GLU A 211 -5.06 16.38 0.74
N ARG A 212 -4.74 15.12 0.47
CA ARG A 212 -5.24 13.98 1.24
C ARG A 212 -4.76 13.98 2.70
N LYS A 213 -3.49 14.39 2.94
CA LYS A 213 -2.90 14.47 4.28
C LYS A 213 -3.28 15.77 5.02
N ASN A 214 -3.79 16.75 4.31
CA ASN A 214 -4.48 17.95 4.82
C ASN A 214 -3.72 18.75 5.89
N GLN A 215 -2.40 18.90 5.76
CA GLN A 215 -1.60 19.67 6.73
C GLN A 215 -2.00 21.16 6.80
N LEU A 216 -2.66 21.69 5.76
CA LEU A 216 -3.19 23.06 5.78
C LEU A 216 -4.23 23.26 6.88
N GLU A 217 -5.03 22.23 7.20
CA GLU A 217 -5.97 22.26 8.34
C GLU A 217 -5.22 22.43 9.67
N LEU A 218 -4.11 21.70 9.86
CA LEU A 218 -3.27 21.85 11.04
C LEU A 218 -2.62 23.25 11.11
N ILE A 219 -2.18 23.81 9.97
CA ILE A 219 -1.64 25.18 9.92
C ILE A 219 -2.70 26.21 10.35
N LYS A 220 -3.95 26.05 9.88
CA LYS A 220 -5.08 26.91 10.26
C LYS A 220 -5.43 26.78 11.73
N ALA A 221 -5.44 25.57 12.28
CA ALA A 221 -5.65 25.33 13.70
C ALA A 221 -4.49 25.91 14.55
N TYR A 222 -3.26 25.76 14.09
CA TYR A 222 -2.07 26.34 14.73
C TYR A 222 -2.16 27.86 14.79
N ASP A 223 -2.72 28.52 13.77
CA ASP A 223 -2.93 29.97 13.78
C ASP A 223 -3.84 30.43 14.93
N GLN A 224 -4.78 29.58 15.35
CA GLN A 224 -5.73 29.88 16.44
C GLN A 224 -5.21 29.51 17.85
N LEU A 225 -4.03 28.89 17.97
CA LEU A 225 -3.50 28.49 19.28
C LEU A 225 -3.18 29.69 20.18
N SER A 226 -3.31 29.44 21.50
CA SER A 226 -2.92 30.39 22.54
C SER A 226 -1.41 30.62 22.56
N GLN A 227 -1.00 31.83 22.94
CA GLN A 227 0.42 32.17 23.12
C GLN A 227 0.95 31.72 24.49
N PRO A 228 2.22 31.33 24.62
CA PRO A 228 3.20 31.16 23.52
C PRO A 228 2.95 29.87 22.72
N LYS A 229 3.03 29.95 21.39
CA LYS A 229 2.87 28.81 20.50
C LYS A 229 4.17 28.00 20.43
N PRO A 230 4.13 26.66 20.60
CA PRO A 230 5.29 25.82 20.34
C PRO A 230 5.65 25.79 18.87
N ALA A 231 6.84 25.31 18.50
CA ALA A 231 7.19 25.13 17.09
C ALA A 231 6.29 24.08 16.43
N LEU A 232 5.88 24.32 15.18
CA LEU A 232 5.19 23.36 14.33
C LEU A 232 6.15 22.83 13.28
N VAL A 233 6.35 21.52 13.23
CA VAL A 233 7.33 20.85 12.37
C VAL A 233 6.63 19.84 11.46
N PHE A 234 6.82 19.99 10.15
CA PHE A 234 6.38 19.04 9.14
C PHE A 234 7.58 18.23 8.62
N ILE A 235 7.46 16.89 8.62
CA ILE A 235 8.53 15.97 8.18
C ILE A 235 7.98 15.09 7.07
N GLY A 236 8.46 15.26 5.86
CA GLY A 236 8.05 14.50 4.68
C GLY A 236 8.24 15.29 3.40
N ALA A 237 8.29 14.59 2.26
CA ALA A 237 8.23 15.20 0.95
C ALA A 237 6.90 15.95 0.75
N TRP A 238 6.80 16.76 -0.25
CA TRP A 238 5.58 17.51 -0.56
C TRP A 238 5.22 17.47 -2.04
N ASP A 239 3.95 17.69 -2.29
CA ASP A 239 3.44 18.14 -3.56
C ASP A 239 3.66 19.66 -3.67
N GLU A 240 4.27 20.12 -4.76
CA GLU A 240 4.66 21.52 -4.91
C GLU A 240 3.47 22.48 -4.91
N GLU A 241 2.37 22.09 -5.54
CA GLU A 241 1.16 22.93 -5.59
C GLU A 241 0.51 23.03 -4.21
N TYR A 242 0.45 21.89 -3.50
CA TYR A 242 -0.09 21.87 -2.16
C TYR A 242 0.80 22.61 -1.16
N LYS A 243 2.11 22.45 -1.25
CA LYS A 243 3.07 23.23 -0.45
C LYS A 243 2.91 24.73 -0.66
N LYS A 244 2.74 25.16 -1.91
CA LYS A 244 2.50 26.56 -2.24
C LYS A 244 1.22 27.10 -1.59
N LYS A 245 0.14 26.31 -1.51
CA LYS A 245 -1.09 26.70 -0.77
C LYS A 245 -0.79 26.92 0.71
N CYS A 246 -0.03 26.02 1.32
CA CYS A 246 0.39 26.16 2.72
C CYS A 246 1.23 27.42 2.94
N ASP A 247 2.23 27.66 2.09
CA ASP A 247 3.11 28.84 2.18
C ASP A 247 2.34 30.16 1.99
N THR A 248 1.39 30.18 1.07
CA THR A 248 0.51 31.35 0.85
C THR A 248 -0.26 31.68 2.12
N TYR A 249 -0.93 30.68 2.74
CA TYR A 249 -1.68 30.91 3.97
C TYR A 249 -0.77 31.39 5.12
N ILE A 250 0.41 30.78 5.30
CA ILE A 250 1.38 31.17 6.33
C ILE A 250 1.82 32.63 6.14
N SER A 251 2.08 33.03 4.89
CA SER A 251 2.51 34.39 4.56
C SER A 251 1.40 35.40 4.79
N GLU A 252 0.18 35.16 4.31
CA GLU A 252 -0.97 36.05 4.45
C GLU A 252 -1.34 36.30 5.91
N HIS A 253 -1.24 35.26 6.76
CA HIS A 253 -1.53 35.32 8.19
C HIS A 253 -0.30 35.64 9.06
N GLN A 254 0.88 35.84 8.45
CA GLN A 254 2.14 36.16 9.15
C GLN A 254 2.49 35.15 10.25
N ILE A 255 2.17 33.87 10.05
CA ILE A 255 2.39 32.81 11.02
C ILE A 255 3.89 32.53 11.14
N LYS A 256 4.38 32.44 12.39
CA LYS A 256 5.78 32.16 12.71
C LYS A 256 5.94 30.78 13.35
N ASN A 257 7.20 30.33 13.45
CA ASN A 257 7.58 29.07 14.10
C ASN A 257 7.05 27.80 13.39
N ILE A 258 6.89 27.86 12.06
CA ILE A 258 6.59 26.68 11.23
C ILE A 258 7.84 26.30 10.44
N SER A 259 8.17 25.03 10.40
CA SER A 259 9.27 24.48 9.60
C SER A 259 8.86 23.26 8.80
N PHE A 260 9.43 23.12 7.61
CA PHE A 260 9.25 21.98 6.71
C PHE A 260 10.62 21.33 6.50
N MET A 261 10.81 20.11 6.99
CA MET A 261 12.12 19.43 6.99
C MET A 261 12.39 18.63 5.70
N GLY A 262 11.39 18.52 4.81
CA GLY A 262 11.53 17.72 3.59
C GLY A 262 11.52 16.22 3.85
N HIS A 263 11.84 15.45 2.80
CA HIS A 263 11.96 14.00 2.88
C HIS A 263 13.11 13.59 3.80
N LYS A 264 12.86 12.57 4.61
CA LYS A 264 13.85 11.91 5.46
C LYS A 264 13.69 10.40 5.32
N ASP A 265 14.78 9.66 5.18
CA ASP A 265 14.75 8.19 5.12
C ASP A 265 14.21 7.58 6.42
N ASN A 266 14.59 8.17 7.56
CA ASN A 266 14.00 7.87 8.86
C ASN A 266 13.45 9.15 9.49
N PRO A 267 12.17 9.49 9.26
CA PRO A 267 11.57 10.71 9.82
C PRO A 267 11.50 10.68 11.36
N TRP A 268 11.45 9.52 11.96
CA TRP A 268 11.34 9.36 13.43
C TRP A 268 12.63 9.74 14.16
N ALA A 269 13.78 9.73 13.50
CA ALA A 269 15.01 10.26 14.07
C ALA A 269 14.99 11.79 14.30
N GLU A 270 14.09 12.50 13.59
CA GLU A 270 13.88 13.94 13.76
C GLU A 270 12.79 14.28 14.77
N VAL A 271 12.00 13.28 15.19
CA VAL A 271 10.91 13.41 16.17
C VAL A 271 11.47 13.21 17.57
N MET A 272 11.10 14.10 18.49
CA MET A 272 11.53 14.06 19.88
C MET A 272 10.50 13.36 20.77
N ALA A 273 10.96 12.74 21.84
CA ALA A 273 10.07 12.09 22.80
C ALA A 273 9.08 13.07 23.49
N ALA A 274 9.38 14.37 23.49
CA ALA A 274 8.55 15.45 24.02
C ALA A 274 7.62 16.11 22.98
N ASP A 275 7.55 15.59 21.75
CA ASP A 275 6.68 16.14 20.71
C ASP A 275 5.22 15.68 20.91
N LEU A 276 4.28 16.55 20.50
CA LEU A 276 2.87 16.23 20.30
C LEU A 276 2.66 15.89 18.81
N ALA A 277 2.30 14.66 18.51
CA ALA A 277 2.05 14.23 17.12
C ALA A 277 0.61 14.57 16.69
N VAL A 278 0.46 15.18 15.49
CA VAL A 278 -0.85 15.55 14.95
C VAL A 278 -0.98 15.09 13.50
N PHE A 279 -2.06 14.37 13.20
CA PHE A 279 -2.35 13.81 11.88
C PHE A 279 -3.72 14.26 11.36
N PRO A 280 -3.77 15.35 10.57
CA PRO A 280 -5.01 15.98 10.11
C PRO A 280 -5.56 15.37 8.82
N SER A 281 -5.13 14.17 8.43
CA SER A 281 -5.48 13.58 7.13
C SER A 281 -6.99 13.58 6.88
N ALA A 282 -7.40 14.04 5.71
CA ALA A 282 -8.79 13.98 5.28
C ALA A 282 -9.23 12.56 4.92
N MET A 283 -8.28 11.73 4.44
CA MET A 283 -8.54 10.34 4.08
C MET A 283 -7.29 9.48 4.32
N GLU A 284 -7.51 8.35 4.97
CA GLU A 284 -6.55 7.25 5.12
C GLU A 284 -7.27 5.93 4.95
N THR A 285 -6.51 4.91 4.56
CA THR A 285 -7.03 3.53 4.65
C THR A 285 -6.75 2.94 6.03
N PHE A 286 -5.62 3.33 6.65
CA PHE A 286 -5.27 2.88 7.99
C PHE A 286 -4.46 3.93 8.79
N GLY A 287 -3.46 4.58 8.16
CA GLY A 287 -2.65 5.61 8.83
C GLY A 287 -1.43 5.04 9.56
N LEU A 288 -0.46 4.47 8.83
CA LEU A 288 0.76 3.89 9.42
C LEU A 288 1.54 4.88 10.29
N VAL A 289 1.65 6.14 9.88
CA VAL A 289 2.35 7.18 10.65
C VAL A 289 1.73 7.43 12.02
N TYR A 290 0.40 7.29 12.14
CA TYR A 290 -0.27 7.32 13.45
C TYR A 290 0.18 6.14 14.32
N ILE A 291 0.22 4.93 13.75
CA ILE A 291 0.70 3.74 14.48
C ILE A 291 2.14 3.92 14.94
N GLU A 292 3.00 4.42 14.07
CA GLU A 292 4.40 4.71 14.38
C GLU A 292 4.53 5.71 15.54
N ALA A 293 3.67 6.73 15.59
CA ALA A 293 3.66 7.71 16.69
C ALA A 293 3.26 7.08 18.03
N ILE A 294 2.14 6.34 18.08
CA ILE A 294 1.69 5.72 19.33
C ILE A 294 2.63 4.61 19.80
N MET A 295 3.29 3.90 18.89
CA MET A 295 4.33 2.91 19.19
C MET A 295 5.63 3.52 19.71
N ASN A 296 5.83 4.82 19.52
CA ASN A 296 6.87 5.62 20.16
C ASN A 296 6.39 6.29 21.48
N GLY A 297 5.19 5.99 21.91
CA GLY A 297 4.60 6.56 23.14
C GLY A 297 4.40 8.08 23.06
N LEU A 298 4.10 8.61 21.87
CA LEU A 298 3.81 10.02 21.68
C LEU A 298 2.33 10.30 21.98
N PRO A 299 2.01 11.37 22.73
CA PRO A 299 0.66 11.91 22.74
C PRO A 299 0.27 12.28 21.30
N THR A 300 -0.91 11.83 20.88
CA THR A 300 -1.30 11.91 19.46
C THR A 300 -2.71 12.47 19.32
N ILE A 301 -2.91 13.38 18.35
CA ILE A 301 -4.21 13.88 17.90
C ILE A 301 -4.38 13.49 16.43
N LEU A 302 -5.54 12.96 16.08
CA LEU A 302 -5.82 12.48 14.73
C LEU A 302 -7.27 12.80 14.32
N SER A 303 -7.48 13.08 13.03
CA SER A 303 -8.82 13.26 12.47
C SER A 303 -9.62 11.95 12.51
N ASP A 304 -10.94 12.03 12.55
CA ASP A 304 -11.86 10.89 12.54
C ASP A 304 -12.15 10.33 11.14
N ASN A 305 -11.19 10.45 10.22
CA ASN A 305 -11.33 9.84 8.90
C ASN A 305 -11.43 8.29 8.98
N PRO A 306 -12.01 7.62 7.97
CA PRO A 306 -12.28 6.18 8.01
C PRO A 306 -11.09 5.29 8.37
N GLY A 307 -9.89 5.64 7.91
CA GLY A 307 -8.67 4.87 8.19
C GLY A 307 -8.16 5.07 9.61
N HIS A 308 -8.14 6.30 10.11
CA HIS A 308 -7.77 6.58 11.49
C HIS A 308 -8.76 5.92 12.47
N LEU A 309 -10.06 5.98 12.20
CA LEU A 309 -11.06 5.26 13.01
C LEU A 309 -10.82 3.76 13.00
N SER A 310 -10.47 3.19 11.84
CA SER A 310 -10.18 1.74 11.71
C SER A 310 -8.96 1.32 12.53
N ALA A 311 -7.92 2.16 12.59
CA ALA A 311 -6.75 1.92 13.43
C ALA A 311 -7.07 2.19 14.91
N TYR A 312 -7.81 3.25 15.21
CA TYR A 312 -8.23 3.60 16.57
C TYR A 312 -9.09 2.49 17.21
N GLU A 313 -9.98 1.82 16.47
CA GLU A 313 -10.73 0.65 16.92
C GLU A 313 -9.84 -0.50 17.45
N ILE A 314 -8.57 -0.56 17.00
CA ILE A 314 -7.63 -1.60 17.41
C ILE A 314 -6.82 -1.18 18.64
N PHE A 315 -6.35 0.07 18.65
CA PHE A 315 -5.33 0.53 19.60
C PHE A 315 -5.93 1.35 20.75
N GLU A 316 -7.05 2.03 20.52
CA GLU A 316 -7.75 2.89 21.50
C GLU A 316 -6.81 3.95 22.13
N GLU A 317 -5.84 4.48 21.34
CA GLU A 317 -4.81 5.42 21.76
C GLU A 317 -4.89 6.72 20.94
N GLY A 318 -4.62 7.87 21.60
CA GLY A 318 -4.70 9.19 20.99
C GLY A 318 -6.07 9.87 21.17
N GLN A 319 -6.20 11.07 20.62
CA GLN A 319 -7.41 11.89 20.70
C GLN A 319 -7.97 12.14 19.30
N LEU A 320 -9.22 11.77 19.09
CA LEU A 320 -9.93 12.02 17.83
C LEU A 320 -10.49 13.45 17.80
N TYR A 321 -10.50 14.09 16.65
CA TYR A 321 -11.25 15.30 16.35
C TYR A 321 -11.99 15.14 15.02
N SER A 322 -13.07 15.90 14.83
CA SER A 322 -13.88 15.85 13.61
C SER A 322 -13.13 16.46 12.43
N SER A 323 -12.85 15.67 11.41
CA SER A 323 -12.13 16.10 10.20
C SER A 323 -12.77 17.34 9.57
N GLY A 324 -11.97 18.38 9.30
CA GLY A 324 -12.45 19.66 8.80
C GLY A 324 -12.84 20.68 9.90
N ASN A 325 -12.89 20.26 11.17
CA ASN A 325 -13.21 21.16 12.28
C ASN A 325 -11.94 21.77 12.89
N ILE A 326 -11.53 22.90 12.32
CA ILE A 326 -10.31 23.61 12.68
C ILE A 326 -10.33 24.10 14.15
N GLU A 327 -11.48 24.57 14.63
CA GLU A 327 -11.66 25.05 16.00
C GLU A 327 -11.48 23.89 17.00
N GLU A 328 -12.15 22.76 16.77
CA GLU A 328 -11.98 21.56 17.61
C GLU A 328 -10.53 21.08 17.63
N LEU A 329 -9.84 21.08 16.48
CA LEU A 329 -8.42 20.71 16.41
C LEU A 329 -7.56 21.65 17.24
N ALA A 330 -7.78 22.99 17.14
CA ALA A 330 -7.06 23.99 17.92
C ALA A 330 -7.29 23.79 19.43
N ASP A 331 -8.54 23.55 19.84
CA ASP A 331 -8.89 23.30 21.24
C ASP A 331 -8.23 22.03 21.78
N LYS A 332 -8.25 20.94 21.00
CA LYS A 332 -7.57 19.69 21.38
C LYS A 332 -6.07 19.85 21.50
N ILE A 333 -5.44 20.62 20.62
CA ILE A 333 -4.00 20.92 20.70
C ILE A 333 -3.72 21.74 21.98
N ASN A 334 -4.48 22.81 22.27
CA ASN A 334 -4.32 23.62 23.49
C ASN A 334 -4.47 22.77 24.77
N LEU A 335 -5.50 21.91 24.82
CA LEU A 335 -5.72 20.98 25.94
C LEU A 335 -4.61 19.94 26.09
N ALA A 336 -4.13 19.40 24.97
CA ALA A 336 -3.04 18.42 24.99
C ALA A 336 -1.74 19.03 25.46
N LEU A 337 -1.41 20.25 25.03
CA LEU A 337 -0.24 20.98 25.49
C LEU A 337 -0.31 21.31 26.99
N ALA A 338 -1.47 21.73 27.48
CA ALA A 338 -1.70 22.03 28.89
C ALA A 338 -1.60 20.77 29.79
N ASN A 339 -1.94 19.60 29.26
CA ASN A 339 -1.94 18.33 30.00
C ASN A 339 -0.86 17.36 29.50
N PHE A 340 0.21 17.86 28.89
CA PHE A 340 1.15 17.03 28.12
C PHE A 340 1.78 15.91 28.95
N GLU A 341 2.28 16.18 30.15
CA GLU A 341 2.94 15.17 30.97
C GLU A 341 1.99 14.00 31.30
N ARG A 342 0.76 14.32 31.67
CA ARG A 342 -0.25 13.29 31.96
C ARG A 342 -0.56 12.43 30.70
N LEU A 343 -0.68 13.06 29.52
CA LEU A 343 -0.92 12.34 28.27
C LEU A 343 0.30 11.50 27.89
N LYS A 344 1.50 12.02 28.08
CA LYS A 344 2.75 11.31 27.82
C LYS A 344 2.88 10.07 28.71
N ASP A 345 2.64 10.20 30.00
CA ASP A 345 2.67 9.08 30.94
C ASP A 345 1.64 8.01 30.55
N GLN A 346 0.45 8.43 30.14
CA GLN A 346 -0.61 7.53 29.67
C GLN A 346 -0.19 6.79 28.40
N SER A 347 0.33 7.49 27.39
CA SER A 347 0.79 6.88 26.12
C SER A 347 1.94 5.90 26.37
N VAL A 348 2.89 6.24 27.25
CA VAL A 348 3.97 5.32 27.64
C VAL A 348 3.45 4.11 28.41
N ALA A 349 2.50 4.28 29.32
CA ALA A 349 1.90 3.17 30.06
C ALA A 349 1.14 2.18 29.15
N ASN A 350 0.58 2.66 28.04
CA ASN A 350 -0.15 1.85 27.09
C ASN A 350 0.74 1.11 26.08
N LEU A 351 2.03 1.46 25.95
CA LEU A 351 2.94 0.90 24.95
C LEU A 351 2.94 -0.64 24.92
N GLY A 352 3.03 -1.28 26.08
CA GLY A 352 3.06 -2.75 26.15
C GLY A 352 1.82 -3.39 25.50
N LYS A 353 0.64 -2.83 25.77
CA LYS A 353 -0.64 -3.32 25.19
C LYS A 353 -0.69 -3.09 23.66
N ILE A 354 -0.19 -1.94 23.20
CA ILE A 354 -0.16 -1.60 21.77
C ILE A 354 0.80 -2.56 21.06
N GLN A 355 2.01 -2.76 21.60
CA GLN A 355 3.02 -3.67 21.05
C GLN A 355 2.52 -5.11 20.95
N GLU A 356 1.82 -5.60 21.97
CA GLU A 356 1.20 -6.92 21.92
C GLU A 356 0.15 -7.05 20.80
N ARG A 357 -0.59 -5.98 20.50
CA ARG A 357 -1.62 -5.96 19.44
C ARG A 357 -1.03 -5.81 18.05
N TYR A 358 0.17 -5.22 17.91
CA TYR A 358 0.80 -4.88 16.64
C TYR A 358 2.04 -5.73 16.36
N THR A 359 1.81 -7.00 16.08
CA THR A 359 2.83 -7.94 15.58
C THR A 359 2.41 -8.47 14.23
N VAL A 360 3.37 -8.86 13.36
CA VAL A 360 3.07 -9.44 12.04
C VAL A 360 2.09 -10.60 12.16
N GLN A 361 2.27 -11.47 13.16
CA GLN A 361 1.39 -12.61 13.39
C GLN A 361 -0.05 -12.20 13.68
N ARG A 362 -0.26 -11.14 14.46
CA ARG A 362 -1.60 -10.68 14.82
C ARG A 362 -2.28 -9.91 13.71
N VAL A 363 -1.56 -8.97 13.10
CA VAL A 363 -2.16 -8.11 12.07
C VAL A 363 -2.46 -8.85 10.78
N TYR A 364 -1.66 -9.88 10.44
CA TYR A 364 -1.87 -10.74 9.28
C TYR A 364 -2.48 -12.11 9.60
N LYS A 365 -3.01 -12.31 10.81
CA LYS A 365 -3.50 -13.62 11.26
C LYS A 365 -4.36 -14.34 10.22
N ASN A 366 -5.40 -13.68 9.69
CA ASN A 366 -6.30 -14.30 8.72
C ASN A 366 -5.57 -14.74 7.44
N LEU A 367 -4.62 -13.91 6.97
CA LEU A 367 -3.83 -14.19 5.78
C LEU A 367 -2.87 -15.36 6.03
N LEU A 368 -2.16 -15.36 7.16
CA LEU A 368 -1.24 -16.43 7.54
C LEU A 368 -1.97 -17.76 7.72
N ASP A 369 -3.11 -17.75 8.39
CA ASP A 369 -3.96 -18.94 8.55
C ASP A 369 -4.37 -19.53 7.18
N LYS A 370 -4.70 -18.66 6.20
CA LYS A 370 -5.04 -19.10 4.84
C LYS A 370 -3.82 -19.57 4.06
N ILE A 371 -2.68 -18.92 4.17
CA ILE A 371 -1.42 -19.38 3.54
C ILE A 371 -1.07 -20.82 4.02
N GLU A 372 -1.19 -21.10 5.31
CA GLU A 372 -0.85 -22.40 5.86
C GLU A 372 -1.86 -23.51 5.47
N ASN A 373 -3.15 -23.16 5.41
CA ASN A 373 -4.25 -24.10 5.19
C ASN A 373 -4.81 -24.08 3.77
N THR A 374 -4.15 -23.41 2.81
CA THR A 374 -4.63 -23.36 1.42
C THR A 374 -4.52 -24.72 0.79
N GLU A 375 -5.65 -25.35 0.52
CA GLU A 375 -5.75 -26.43 -0.46
C GLU A 375 -5.57 -25.84 -1.86
N ILE A 376 -4.96 -26.60 -2.77
CA ILE A 376 -4.77 -26.18 -4.16
C ILE A 376 -6.16 -26.18 -4.82
N TYR A 377 -6.80 -25.04 -4.84
CA TYR A 377 -8.08 -24.82 -5.49
C TYR A 377 -8.09 -23.47 -6.16
N GLN A 378 -8.33 -23.45 -7.45
CA GLN A 378 -8.61 -22.24 -8.23
C GLN A 378 -10.10 -22.27 -8.62
N ALA A 379 -10.85 -21.26 -8.19
CA ALA A 379 -12.30 -21.19 -8.42
C ALA A 379 -12.65 -21.19 -9.91
N ASN A 380 -11.95 -20.36 -10.70
CA ASN A 380 -12.13 -20.22 -12.13
C ASN A 380 -10.80 -20.40 -12.87
N SER A 381 -10.77 -21.27 -13.86
CA SER A 381 -9.58 -21.60 -14.65
C SER A 381 -9.63 -20.99 -16.05
N LEU A 382 -8.54 -20.39 -16.47
CA LEU A 382 -8.31 -19.90 -17.83
C LEU A 382 -7.39 -20.81 -18.65
N ARG A 383 -7.02 -21.99 -18.15
CA ARG A 383 -6.05 -22.91 -18.79
C ARG A 383 -6.43 -23.30 -20.22
N HIS A 384 -7.72 -23.38 -20.53
CA HIS A 384 -8.20 -23.77 -21.85
C HIS A 384 -8.10 -22.67 -22.91
N VAL A 385 -7.95 -21.42 -22.48
CA VAL A 385 -7.80 -20.25 -23.37
C VAL A 385 -6.45 -19.57 -23.23
N LYS A 386 -5.54 -20.14 -22.43
CA LYS A 386 -4.22 -19.54 -22.14
C LYS A 386 -3.35 -19.34 -23.37
N CYS A 387 -3.61 -20.09 -24.46
CA CYS A 387 -2.93 -19.89 -25.74
C CYS A 387 -3.13 -18.50 -26.35
N LEU A 388 -4.21 -17.80 -25.99
CA LEU A 388 -4.44 -16.40 -26.40
C LEU A 388 -3.45 -15.41 -25.77
N LEU A 389 -2.81 -15.83 -24.68
CA LEU A 389 -1.83 -15.04 -23.94
C LEU A 389 -0.38 -15.50 -24.21
N ASP A 390 -0.17 -16.46 -25.13
CA ASP A 390 1.16 -16.93 -25.51
C ASP A 390 1.73 -16.04 -26.60
N THR A 391 2.62 -15.13 -26.24
CA THR A 391 3.28 -14.21 -27.18
C THR A 391 4.48 -14.84 -27.89
N ASN A 392 4.98 -15.97 -27.41
CA ASN A 392 6.12 -16.72 -27.95
C ASN A 392 5.72 -17.87 -28.90
N LEU A 393 4.51 -17.87 -29.43
CA LEU A 393 4.20 -18.77 -30.54
C LEU A 393 5.14 -18.42 -31.69
N PRO A 394 5.98 -19.38 -32.16
CA PRO A 394 6.83 -19.10 -33.30
C PRO A 394 5.93 -18.61 -34.43
N SER A 395 6.19 -17.40 -34.93
CA SER A 395 5.52 -16.86 -36.08
C SER A 395 5.69 -17.89 -37.23
N GLN A 396 4.68 -18.71 -37.44
CA GLN A 396 4.70 -19.55 -38.63
C GLN A 396 4.76 -18.58 -39.81
N PRO A 397 5.80 -18.65 -40.62
CA PRO A 397 5.89 -17.74 -41.76
C PRO A 397 4.59 -17.89 -42.54
N ALA A 398 3.91 -16.78 -42.81
CA ALA A 398 2.64 -16.73 -43.53
C ALA A 398 2.67 -17.53 -44.86
N SER A 399 3.88 -17.79 -45.37
CA SER A 399 4.15 -18.68 -46.51
C SER A 399 3.72 -20.13 -46.31
N SER A 400 3.67 -20.67 -45.07
CA SER A 400 3.30 -22.09 -44.87
C SER A 400 1.79 -22.32 -44.92
N PHE A 401 0.99 -21.35 -44.46
CA PHE A 401 -0.47 -21.44 -44.52
C PHE A 401 -0.98 -21.22 -45.96
N LEU A 402 -0.46 -20.21 -46.63
CA LEU A 402 -0.78 -19.96 -48.05
C LEU A 402 -0.31 -21.10 -48.96
N ARG A 403 0.82 -21.75 -48.64
CA ARG A 403 1.31 -22.92 -49.35
C ARG A 403 0.43 -24.16 -49.14
N LYS A 404 -0.09 -24.36 -47.91
CA LYS A 404 -1.06 -25.44 -47.61
C LYS A 404 -2.41 -25.20 -48.28
N VAL A 405 -2.91 -23.98 -48.32
CA VAL A 405 -4.15 -23.61 -49.02
C VAL A 405 -3.97 -23.73 -50.52
N LYS A 406 -2.84 -23.29 -51.10
CA LYS A 406 -2.54 -23.39 -52.52
C LYS A 406 -2.39 -24.86 -52.96
N ASN A 407 -1.76 -25.71 -52.16
CA ASN A 407 -1.62 -27.15 -52.45
C ASN A 407 -2.97 -27.88 -52.34
N LYS A 408 -3.88 -27.47 -51.43
CA LYS A 408 -5.22 -28.04 -51.35
C LYS A 408 -6.13 -27.64 -52.52
N LEU A 409 -5.94 -26.42 -53.04
CA LEU A 409 -6.66 -25.91 -54.21
C LEU A 409 -6.16 -26.53 -55.55
N ILE A 410 -4.88 -26.91 -55.58
CA ILE A 410 -4.29 -27.56 -56.76
C ILE A 410 -4.61 -29.06 -56.79
N SER A 411 -4.66 -29.74 -55.67
CA SER A 411 -5.05 -31.16 -55.58
C SER A 411 -6.54 -31.41 -55.78
N GLY A 412 -7.41 -30.40 -55.52
CA GLY A 412 -8.86 -30.49 -55.79
C GLY A 412 -9.28 -30.21 -57.23
N ARG A 413 -8.34 -29.93 -58.15
CA ARG A 413 -8.61 -29.73 -59.58
C ARG A 413 -8.14 -30.89 -60.47
N ARG A 414 -7.75 -31.99 -59.88
CA ARG A 414 -7.38 -33.24 -60.63
C ARG A 414 -8.19 -34.42 -60.09
N GLY A 415 -9.51 -34.27 -60.13
CA GLY A 415 -10.45 -35.33 -59.87
C GLY A 415 -11.67 -35.08 -60.77
#